data_9af855de8e2d7f5619ac19834d9d3746
#
_entry.id   9af855de8e2d7f5619ac19834d9d3746
#
_cell.length_a   1.000
_cell.length_b   1.000
_cell.length_c   1.000
_cell.angle_alpha   90.00
_cell.angle_beta   90.00
_cell.angle_gamma   90.00
#
_symmetry.space_group_name_H-M   'P 1'
#
loop_
_entity.id
_entity.type
_entity.pdbx_description
1 polymer ?
#
loop_
_entity_poly.entity_id
_entity_poly.type
_entity_poly.pdbx_seq_one_letter_code
_entity_poly.pdbx_strand_id
1 'polypeptide(L)'
;MEPPNYLAILNAHPRDKDITFEEGPHIYTVCGDRGGYTSVTTWNHHHFSDFDADSTITNIIRSRKWDTDPSYKYYKMSRDQIKTMWDNKRDAAAGAGTKMHYDIECYYNKQEVSNDSIEYQYFKRFVSDFAHLKPYRTEWMVYYEELKISGSIDMIFENPDGTLQIYDWKRCQEIQHETAFGKYAVTTCISHLPDTNFWHYALQLNVYKMILEHKYGKNVTNLCLVCLHPENSYKTYERIEVPFLENEMKDLVKLRLAEVAAKQKHT
;
A
#
# COMPACT_ATOMS: atom_id res chain seq x y z
N MET A 1 19.71 2.91 14.35
CA MET A 1 19.06 4.19 14.72
C MET A 1 17.70 3.85 15.30
N GLU A 2 17.27 4.58 16.33
CA GLU A 2 15.87 4.44 16.77
C GLU A 2 14.93 4.91 15.65
N PRO A 3 13.76 4.26 15.47
CA PRO A 3 12.80 4.68 14.46
C PRO A 3 12.31 6.11 14.73
N PRO A 4 11.97 6.85 13.68
CA PRO A 4 11.43 8.20 13.81
C PRO A 4 10.12 8.17 14.63
N ASN A 5 10.06 8.90 15.76
CA ASN A 5 8.94 8.76 16.69
C ASN A 5 8.33 10.09 17.20
N TYR A 6 8.80 11.25 16.70
CA TYR A 6 8.31 12.54 17.15
C TYR A 6 6.78 12.67 17.06
N LEU A 7 6.19 12.34 15.92
CA LEU A 7 4.73 12.40 15.72
C LEU A 7 3.99 11.34 16.52
N ALA A 8 4.60 10.17 16.73
CA ALA A 8 4.03 9.10 17.55
C ALA A 8 3.94 9.48 19.02
N ILE A 9 4.95 10.18 19.53
CA ILE A 9 4.95 10.72 20.91
C ILE A 9 3.93 11.85 21.05
N LEU A 10 3.90 12.78 20.07
CA LEU A 10 3.01 13.94 20.09
C LEU A 10 1.53 13.53 20.04
N ASN A 11 1.20 12.53 19.26
CA ASN A 11 -0.16 12.06 18.98
C ASN A 11 -0.33 10.59 19.39
N ALA A 12 0.20 10.24 20.57
CA ALA A 12 0.11 8.88 21.10
C ALA A 12 -1.35 8.42 21.27
N HIS A 13 -1.61 7.16 20.95
CA HIS A 13 -2.91 6.56 21.13
C HIS A 13 -2.84 5.37 22.11
N PRO A 14 -3.83 5.15 22.99
CA PRO A 14 -3.80 4.06 23.97
C PRO A 14 -3.56 2.66 23.37
N ARG A 15 -3.97 2.45 22.13
CA ARG A 15 -3.80 1.18 21.42
C ARG A 15 -2.39 0.95 20.83
N ASP A 16 -1.54 1.98 20.78
CA ASP A 16 -0.19 1.86 20.22
C ASP A 16 0.67 0.84 20.98
N LYS A 17 0.47 0.69 22.29
CA LYS A 17 1.18 -0.26 23.15
C LYS A 17 0.84 -1.73 22.90
N ASP A 18 -0.27 -2.00 22.24
CA ASP A 18 -0.83 -3.33 22.03
C ASP A 18 -0.41 -3.96 20.69
N ILE A 19 0.32 -3.22 19.86
CA ILE A 19 0.79 -3.68 18.55
C ILE A 19 2.28 -3.43 18.36
N THR A 20 2.99 -4.42 17.82
CA THR A 20 4.37 -4.32 17.38
C THR A 20 4.55 -5.00 16.03
N PHE A 21 5.61 -4.66 15.30
CA PHE A 21 5.93 -5.22 14.00
C PHE A 21 7.39 -5.67 13.94
N GLU A 22 7.61 -6.88 13.46
CA GLU A 22 8.92 -7.46 13.18
C GLU A 22 9.17 -7.39 11.67
N GLU A 23 10.05 -6.50 11.23
CA GLU A 23 10.30 -6.21 9.82
C GLU A 23 10.83 -7.43 9.05
N GLY A 24 11.84 -8.13 9.57
CA GLY A 24 12.46 -9.28 8.90
C GLY A 24 11.45 -10.36 8.49
N PRO A 25 10.69 -10.96 9.42
CA PRO A 25 9.66 -11.94 9.11
C PRO A 25 8.32 -11.32 8.65
N HIS A 26 8.19 -9.99 8.65
CA HIS A 26 6.97 -9.25 8.32
C HIS A 26 5.76 -9.67 9.16
N ILE A 27 5.94 -9.75 10.48
CA ILE A 27 4.95 -10.26 11.42
C ILE A 27 4.49 -9.16 12.39
N TYR A 28 3.17 -8.99 12.48
CA TYR A 28 2.54 -8.20 13.53
C TYR A 28 2.27 -9.07 14.77
N THR A 29 2.56 -8.50 15.94
CA THR A 29 2.10 -9.02 17.23
C THR A 29 1.09 -8.05 17.81
N VAL A 30 -0.14 -8.50 18.05
CA VAL A 30 -1.23 -7.69 18.57
C VAL A 30 -1.76 -8.31 19.85
N CYS A 31 -1.76 -7.55 20.97
CA CYS A 31 -2.17 -8.02 22.29
C CYS A 31 -1.50 -9.34 22.69
N GLY A 32 -0.24 -9.53 22.31
CA GLY A 32 0.54 -10.75 22.57
C GLY A 32 0.31 -11.90 21.56
N ASP A 33 -0.64 -11.78 20.65
CA ASP A 33 -0.90 -12.76 19.58
C ASP A 33 0.06 -12.48 18.41
N ARG A 34 1.14 -13.27 18.32
CA ARG A 34 2.17 -13.17 17.28
C ARG A 34 1.74 -13.95 16.04
N GLY A 35 1.53 -13.24 14.93
CA GLY A 35 1.21 -13.86 13.64
C GLY A 35 -0.26 -14.28 13.47
N GLY A 36 -1.13 -14.05 14.47
CA GLY A 36 -2.56 -14.34 14.37
C GLY A 36 -3.36 -13.31 13.54
N TYR A 37 -2.69 -12.23 13.09
CA TYR A 37 -3.29 -11.16 12.30
C TYR A 37 -2.78 -11.20 10.85
N THR A 38 -3.70 -11.03 9.93
CA THR A 38 -3.37 -10.86 8.49
C THR A 38 -3.06 -9.38 8.24
N SER A 39 -1.99 -9.07 7.50
CA SER A 39 -1.74 -7.68 7.11
C SER A 39 -2.84 -7.18 6.17
N VAL A 40 -3.15 -5.88 6.22
CA VAL A 40 -4.10 -5.22 5.31
C VAL A 40 -3.71 -5.49 3.85
N THR A 41 -2.43 -5.38 3.52
CA THR A 41 -1.93 -5.63 2.17
C THR A 41 -2.17 -7.07 1.73
N THR A 42 -1.86 -8.06 2.59
CA THR A 42 -2.10 -9.48 2.29
C THR A 42 -3.59 -9.76 2.13
N TRP A 43 -4.43 -9.21 3.01
CA TRP A 43 -5.88 -9.39 2.92
C TRP A 43 -6.44 -8.82 1.61
N ASN A 44 -6.01 -7.62 1.22
CA ASN A 44 -6.40 -7.02 -0.05
C ASN A 44 -6.00 -7.88 -1.26
N HIS A 45 -4.78 -8.43 -1.26
CA HIS A 45 -4.33 -9.30 -2.35
C HIS A 45 -5.22 -10.53 -2.54
N HIS A 46 -5.80 -11.09 -1.48
CA HIS A 46 -6.71 -12.25 -1.58
C HIS A 46 -8.00 -11.96 -2.38
N HIS A 47 -8.33 -10.70 -2.61
CA HIS A 47 -9.51 -10.31 -3.36
C HIS A 47 -9.28 -10.20 -4.87
N PHE A 48 -8.04 -10.35 -5.32
CA PHE A 48 -7.64 -10.28 -6.74
C PHE A 48 -6.88 -11.54 -7.14
N SER A 49 -6.76 -11.76 -8.46
CA SER A 49 -6.03 -12.92 -8.97
C SER A 49 -4.53 -12.76 -8.79
N ASP A 50 -3.85 -13.82 -8.40
CA ASP A 50 -2.39 -13.85 -8.38
C ASP A 50 -1.81 -13.64 -9.78
N PHE A 51 -0.65 -13.00 -9.84
CA PHE A 51 0.10 -12.85 -11.08
C PHE A 51 0.74 -14.18 -11.49
N ASP A 52 0.25 -14.76 -12.58
CA ASP A 52 0.82 -15.98 -13.17
C ASP A 52 2.03 -15.64 -14.04
N ALA A 53 3.22 -15.67 -13.43
CA ALA A 53 4.48 -15.42 -14.10
C ALA A 53 4.77 -16.45 -15.20
N ASP A 54 4.50 -17.72 -14.96
CA ASP A 54 4.82 -18.81 -15.90
C ASP A 54 3.98 -18.75 -17.17
N SER A 55 2.68 -18.51 -17.04
CA SER A 55 1.79 -18.28 -18.20
C SER A 55 2.18 -17.01 -18.95
N THR A 56 2.52 -15.93 -18.24
CA THR A 56 2.95 -14.68 -18.86
C THR A 56 4.24 -14.87 -19.65
N ILE A 57 5.26 -15.53 -19.10
CA ILE A 57 6.51 -15.85 -19.78
C ILE A 57 6.25 -16.75 -20.99
N THR A 58 5.36 -17.73 -20.86
CA THR A 58 4.96 -18.60 -21.98
C THR A 58 4.38 -17.78 -23.13
N ASN A 59 3.52 -16.82 -22.85
CA ASN A 59 2.92 -15.94 -23.85
C ASN A 59 3.96 -15.02 -24.51
N ILE A 60 4.93 -14.50 -23.74
CA ILE A 60 6.05 -13.72 -24.24
C ILE A 60 6.86 -14.53 -25.26
N ILE A 61 7.27 -15.75 -24.91
CA ILE A 61 8.10 -16.62 -25.76
C ILE A 61 7.34 -17.08 -27.00
N ARG A 62 6.03 -17.29 -26.91
CA ARG A 62 5.17 -17.65 -28.06
C ARG A 62 4.88 -16.46 -28.98
N SER A 63 5.13 -15.22 -28.54
CA SER A 63 4.88 -14.05 -29.37
C SER A 63 5.87 -13.99 -30.53
N ARG A 64 5.39 -13.61 -31.74
CA ARG A 64 6.24 -13.44 -32.91
C ARG A 64 7.41 -12.47 -32.67
N LYS A 65 7.20 -11.43 -31.85
CA LYS A 65 8.22 -10.43 -31.51
C LYS A 65 9.43 -11.05 -30.80
N TRP A 66 9.21 -12.10 -30.00
CA TRP A 66 10.28 -12.75 -29.24
C TRP A 66 11.40 -13.28 -30.14
N ASP A 67 11.08 -13.78 -31.32
CA ASP A 67 12.06 -14.37 -32.25
C ASP A 67 12.47 -13.42 -33.38
N THR A 68 11.64 -12.46 -33.78
CA THR A 68 11.82 -11.67 -35.01
C THR A 68 12.15 -10.20 -34.77
N ASP A 69 11.98 -9.66 -33.57
CA ASP A 69 12.15 -8.24 -33.29
C ASP A 69 13.32 -7.99 -32.32
N PRO A 70 14.53 -7.63 -32.81
CA PRO A 70 15.67 -7.35 -31.93
C PRO A 70 15.47 -6.17 -30.97
N SER A 71 14.49 -5.29 -31.22
CA SER A 71 14.15 -4.18 -30.31
C SER A 71 13.19 -4.61 -29.20
N TYR A 72 12.63 -5.81 -29.30
CA TYR A 72 11.72 -6.31 -28.27
C TYR A 72 12.46 -6.60 -26.98
N LYS A 73 11.97 -6.05 -25.88
CA LYS A 73 12.57 -6.14 -24.54
C LYS A 73 12.97 -7.58 -24.14
N TYR A 74 12.25 -8.60 -24.62
CA TYR A 74 12.47 -10.01 -24.29
C TYR A 74 13.05 -10.82 -25.47
N TYR A 75 13.60 -10.14 -26.50
CA TYR A 75 14.13 -10.80 -27.70
C TYR A 75 15.09 -11.93 -27.37
N LYS A 76 14.73 -13.15 -27.78
CA LYS A 76 15.49 -14.40 -27.58
C LYS A 76 15.94 -14.71 -26.13
N MET A 77 15.33 -14.05 -25.14
CA MET A 77 15.62 -14.37 -23.73
C MET A 77 15.02 -15.73 -23.35
N SER A 78 15.78 -16.53 -22.58
CA SER A 78 15.24 -17.73 -21.95
C SER A 78 14.22 -17.41 -20.85
N ARG A 79 13.44 -18.43 -20.42
CA ARG A 79 12.53 -18.27 -19.27
C ARG A 79 13.26 -17.77 -18.03
N ASP A 80 14.41 -18.36 -17.71
CA ASP A 80 15.18 -18.00 -16.53
C ASP A 80 15.72 -16.57 -16.62
N GLN A 81 16.17 -16.15 -17.81
CA GLN A 81 16.62 -14.77 -18.03
C GLN A 81 15.46 -13.75 -17.82
N ILE A 82 14.26 -14.05 -18.33
CA ILE A 82 13.09 -13.19 -18.13
C ILE A 82 12.74 -13.12 -16.64
N LYS A 83 12.71 -14.27 -15.96
CA LYS A 83 12.40 -14.36 -14.53
C LYS A 83 13.41 -13.59 -13.68
N THR A 84 14.69 -13.82 -13.90
CA THR A 84 15.77 -13.10 -13.21
C THR A 84 15.69 -11.59 -13.44
N MET A 85 15.41 -11.16 -14.67
CA MET A 85 15.23 -9.73 -14.96
C MET A 85 14.03 -9.12 -14.20
N TRP A 86 12.91 -9.86 -14.09
CA TRP A 86 11.76 -9.41 -13.31
C TRP A 86 12.05 -9.36 -11.82
N ASP A 87 12.71 -10.38 -11.27
CA ASP A 87 13.10 -10.44 -9.86
C ASP A 87 14.04 -9.27 -9.52
N ASN A 88 15.07 -9.04 -10.32
CA ASN A 88 15.99 -7.91 -10.11
C ASN A 88 15.26 -6.56 -10.16
N LYS A 89 14.32 -6.39 -11.10
CA LYS A 89 13.53 -5.15 -11.20
C LYS A 89 12.61 -4.96 -9.99
N ARG A 90 11.95 -6.05 -9.53
CA ARG A 90 11.10 -6.03 -8.34
C ARG A 90 11.90 -5.64 -7.09
N ASP A 91 13.04 -6.30 -6.88
CA ASP A 91 13.86 -6.09 -5.69
C ASP A 91 14.48 -4.68 -5.65
N ALA A 92 14.93 -4.17 -6.80
CA ALA A 92 15.38 -2.78 -6.92
C ALA A 92 14.25 -1.78 -6.66
N ALA A 93 13.04 -2.04 -7.17
CA ALA A 93 11.88 -1.19 -6.94
C ALA A 93 11.44 -1.20 -5.47
N ALA A 94 11.44 -2.38 -4.84
CA ALA A 94 11.11 -2.54 -3.42
C ALA A 94 12.10 -1.79 -2.53
N GLY A 95 13.41 -1.97 -2.74
CA GLY A 95 14.44 -1.27 -1.97
C GLY A 95 14.36 0.26 -2.12
N ALA A 96 14.14 0.77 -3.34
CA ALA A 96 13.95 2.20 -3.56
C ALA A 96 12.64 2.73 -2.93
N GLY A 97 11.58 1.93 -2.93
CA GLY A 97 10.31 2.24 -2.26
C GLY A 97 10.49 2.35 -0.75
N THR A 98 11.08 1.33 -0.12
CA THR A 98 11.36 1.32 1.33
C THR A 98 12.20 2.53 1.75
N LYS A 99 13.26 2.84 0.99
CA LYS A 99 14.07 4.02 1.27
C LYS A 99 13.27 5.31 1.18
N MET A 100 12.43 5.46 0.17
CA MET A 100 11.58 6.65 -0.03
C MET A 100 10.63 6.84 1.16
N HIS A 101 9.93 5.78 1.60
CA HIS A 101 9.04 5.83 2.75
C HIS A 101 9.79 6.23 4.02
N TYR A 102 10.93 5.61 4.30
CA TYR A 102 11.75 5.93 5.46
C TYR A 102 12.25 7.39 5.46
N ASP A 103 12.71 7.92 4.32
CA ASP A 103 13.17 9.30 4.23
C ASP A 103 12.01 10.30 4.42
N ILE A 104 10.81 9.98 3.93
CA ILE A 104 9.60 10.78 4.15
C ILE A 104 9.19 10.74 5.63
N GLU A 105 9.22 9.56 6.25
CA GLU A 105 8.96 9.39 7.67
C GLU A 105 9.95 10.22 8.52
N CYS A 106 11.25 10.14 8.24
CA CYS A 106 12.28 10.96 8.87
C CYS A 106 11.98 12.47 8.77
N TYR A 107 11.62 12.93 7.57
CA TYR A 107 11.30 14.33 7.32
C TYR A 107 10.17 14.83 8.23
N TYR A 108 9.05 14.13 8.28
CA TYR A 108 7.91 14.54 9.11
C TYR A 108 8.15 14.38 10.61
N ASN A 109 9.08 13.52 10.99
CA ASN A 109 9.53 13.36 12.38
C ASN A 109 10.74 14.25 12.75
N LYS A 110 11.03 15.28 11.96
CA LYS A 110 12.08 16.30 12.21
C LYS A 110 13.50 15.72 12.28
N GLN A 111 13.74 14.59 11.62
CA GLN A 111 15.08 14.06 11.44
C GLN A 111 15.72 14.66 10.18
N GLU A 112 17.04 14.78 10.19
CA GLU A 112 17.78 15.25 9.03
C GLU A 112 17.80 14.17 7.94
N VAL A 113 17.44 14.55 6.71
CA VAL A 113 17.42 13.66 5.54
C VAL A 113 18.36 14.18 4.48
N SER A 114 19.34 13.36 4.09
CA SER A 114 20.21 13.58 2.95
C SER A 114 19.81 12.68 1.80
N ASN A 115 18.96 13.16 0.90
CA ASN A 115 18.48 12.43 -0.27
C ASN A 115 18.30 13.40 -1.45
N ASP A 116 19.01 13.13 -2.55
CA ASP A 116 18.98 13.91 -3.81
C ASP A 116 18.23 13.18 -4.94
N SER A 117 17.58 12.05 -4.64
CA SER A 117 16.80 11.30 -5.63
C SER A 117 15.66 12.14 -6.21
N ILE A 118 15.26 11.80 -7.43
CA ILE A 118 14.16 12.48 -8.12
C ILE A 118 12.85 12.32 -7.35
N GLU A 119 12.60 11.12 -6.78
CA GLU A 119 11.44 10.84 -5.93
C GLU A 119 11.36 11.79 -4.73
N TYR A 120 12.50 12.01 -4.06
CA TYR A 120 12.56 12.90 -2.92
C TYR A 120 12.39 14.36 -3.31
N GLN A 121 12.88 14.78 -4.48
CA GLN A 121 12.62 16.12 -5.03
C GLN A 121 11.12 16.32 -5.33
N TYR A 122 10.44 15.31 -5.86
CA TYR A 122 8.99 15.36 -6.05
C TYR A 122 8.24 15.44 -4.72
N PHE A 123 8.68 14.68 -3.72
CA PHE A 123 8.16 14.80 -2.36
C PHE A 123 8.34 16.21 -1.80
N LYS A 124 9.49 16.85 -1.97
CA LYS A 124 9.75 18.23 -1.52
C LYS A 124 8.83 19.25 -2.21
N ARG A 125 8.49 19.03 -3.48
CA ARG A 125 7.47 19.85 -4.17
C ARG A 125 6.09 19.64 -3.56
N PHE A 126 5.69 18.39 -3.31
CA PHE A 126 4.43 18.12 -2.61
C PHE A 126 4.37 18.84 -1.26
N VAL A 127 5.42 18.78 -0.47
CA VAL A 127 5.49 19.49 0.83
C VAL A 127 5.31 21.01 0.65
N SER A 128 5.91 21.59 -0.38
CA SER A 128 5.76 23.02 -0.66
C SER A 128 4.33 23.39 -1.07
N ASP A 129 3.74 22.61 -1.96
CA ASP A 129 2.40 22.89 -2.50
C ASP A 129 1.29 22.64 -1.45
N PHE A 130 1.53 21.71 -0.53
CA PHE A 130 0.61 21.32 0.55
C PHE A 130 1.14 21.70 1.94
N ALA A 131 1.84 22.82 2.06
CA ALA A 131 2.41 23.30 3.33
C ALA A 131 1.37 23.57 4.44
N HIS A 132 0.10 23.67 4.07
CA HIS A 132 -1.01 23.84 5.02
C HIS A 132 -1.45 22.53 5.71
N LEU A 133 -1.04 21.37 5.19
CA LEU A 133 -1.35 20.08 5.80
C LEU A 133 -0.58 19.92 7.12
N LYS A 134 -1.29 19.64 8.20
CA LYS A 134 -0.72 19.43 9.54
C LYS A 134 -0.39 17.95 9.73
N PRO A 135 0.90 17.55 9.82
CA PRO A 135 1.29 16.17 10.07
C PRO A 135 0.74 15.68 11.41
N TYR A 136 0.11 14.50 11.41
CA TYR A 136 -0.44 13.88 12.61
C TYR A 136 0.33 12.61 13.00
N ARG A 137 0.45 11.63 12.10
CA ARG A 137 1.20 10.38 12.33
C ARG A 137 1.84 9.90 11.03
N THR A 138 2.99 9.23 11.16
CA THR A 138 3.64 8.45 10.10
C THR A 138 3.75 7.01 10.54
N GLU A 139 3.73 6.06 9.61
CA GLU A 139 3.87 4.62 9.83
C GLU A 139 3.05 4.16 11.06
N TRP A 140 1.81 4.62 11.12
CA TRP A 140 0.95 4.32 12.26
C TRP A 140 0.42 2.90 12.19
N MET A 141 0.93 2.04 13.05
CA MET A 141 0.44 0.67 13.19
C MET A 141 -0.95 0.64 13.79
N VAL A 142 -1.88 -0.01 13.09
CA VAL A 142 -3.29 -0.11 13.47
C VAL A 142 -3.80 -1.53 13.32
N TYR A 143 -4.84 -1.89 14.08
CA TYR A 143 -5.41 -3.24 14.06
C TYR A 143 -6.90 -3.26 14.37
N TYR A 144 -7.57 -4.34 13.92
CA TYR A 144 -8.98 -4.62 14.15
C TYR A 144 -9.13 -6.07 14.66
N GLU A 145 -9.44 -6.24 15.95
CA GLU A 145 -9.38 -7.53 16.65
C GLU A 145 -10.31 -8.58 16.05
N GLU A 146 -11.59 -8.22 15.86
CA GLU A 146 -12.62 -9.15 15.40
C GLU A 146 -12.37 -9.61 13.97
N LEU A 147 -11.69 -8.78 13.17
CA LEU A 147 -11.33 -9.12 11.80
C LEU A 147 -9.96 -9.81 11.70
N LYS A 148 -9.17 -9.82 12.79
CA LYS A 148 -7.80 -10.32 12.78
C LYS A 148 -6.98 -9.68 11.64
N ILE A 149 -7.07 -8.33 11.52
CA ILE A 149 -6.37 -7.53 10.52
C ILE A 149 -5.50 -6.49 11.21
N SER A 150 -4.30 -6.26 10.69
CA SER A 150 -3.36 -5.24 11.15
C SER A 150 -2.60 -4.63 9.96
N GLY A 151 -2.01 -3.46 10.14
CA GLY A 151 -1.20 -2.82 9.11
C GLY A 151 -0.57 -1.53 9.60
N SER A 152 0.22 -0.88 8.74
CA SER A 152 0.81 0.44 8.96
C SER A 152 0.24 1.44 7.96
N ILE A 153 -0.09 2.64 8.43
CA ILE A 153 -0.58 3.75 7.60
C ILE A 153 0.59 4.70 7.37
N ASP A 154 0.97 4.91 6.12
CA ASP A 154 2.16 5.68 5.74
C ASP A 154 2.15 7.09 6.31
N MET A 155 1.03 7.82 6.12
CA MET A 155 0.93 9.21 6.54
C MET A 155 -0.49 9.62 6.87
N ILE A 156 -0.65 10.37 7.96
CA ILE A 156 -1.92 10.99 8.36
C ILE A 156 -1.71 12.47 8.59
N PHE A 157 -2.58 13.27 8.00
CA PHE A 157 -2.69 14.70 8.29
C PHE A 157 -3.97 14.99 9.07
N GLU A 158 -3.92 15.98 9.95
CA GLU A 158 -5.05 16.46 10.74
C GLU A 158 -5.63 17.75 10.16
N ASN A 159 -6.94 17.79 9.99
CA ASN A 159 -7.66 18.98 9.60
C ASN A 159 -7.87 19.93 10.81
N PRO A 160 -8.18 21.23 10.57
CA PRO A 160 -8.43 22.18 11.65
C PRO A 160 -9.59 21.79 12.59
N ASP A 161 -10.55 20.98 12.12
CA ASP A 161 -11.68 20.47 12.90
C ASP A 161 -11.37 19.16 13.66
N GLY A 162 -10.13 18.65 13.56
CA GLY A 162 -9.67 17.42 14.19
C GLY A 162 -10.01 16.14 13.41
N THR A 163 -10.64 16.25 12.23
CA THR A 163 -10.78 15.10 11.32
C THR A 163 -9.45 14.78 10.64
N LEU A 164 -9.33 13.57 10.09
CA LEU A 164 -8.09 13.07 9.54
C LEU A 164 -8.17 12.86 8.03
N GLN A 165 -7.02 12.97 7.39
CA GLN A 165 -6.80 12.59 6.00
C GLN A 165 -5.72 11.50 5.95
N ILE A 166 -5.96 10.39 5.25
CA ILE A 166 -4.97 9.33 5.05
C ILE A 166 -4.29 9.55 3.71
N TYR A 167 -2.97 9.56 3.73
CA TYR A 167 -2.11 9.62 2.55
C TYR A 167 -1.21 8.40 2.49
N ASP A 168 -1.00 7.90 1.28
CA ASP A 168 -0.20 6.71 1.02
C ASP A 168 0.79 7.01 -0.12
N TRP A 169 2.07 6.83 0.15
CA TRP A 169 3.15 7.12 -0.78
C TRP A 169 3.38 5.94 -1.72
N LYS A 170 3.34 6.19 -3.01
CA LYS A 170 3.55 5.14 -4.01
C LYS A 170 4.71 5.47 -4.94
N ARG A 171 5.62 4.49 -5.08
CA ARG A 171 6.67 4.52 -6.09
C ARG A 171 6.25 3.66 -7.28
N CYS A 172 5.21 4.09 -7.98
CA CYS A 172 4.73 3.45 -9.20
C CYS A 172 4.77 4.44 -10.37
N GLN A 173 5.09 3.94 -11.55
CA GLN A 173 5.27 4.77 -12.75
C GLN A 173 3.94 5.38 -13.22
N GLU A 174 2.85 4.64 -13.05
CA GLU A 174 1.50 5.01 -13.50
C GLU A 174 0.45 4.38 -12.59
N ILE A 175 -0.61 5.11 -12.34
CA ILE A 175 -1.84 4.61 -11.69
C ILE A 175 -2.87 4.27 -12.76
N GLN A 176 -3.26 3.01 -12.81
CA GLN A 176 -4.22 2.49 -13.78
C GLN A 176 -5.58 2.29 -13.11
N HIS A 177 -6.62 2.98 -13.62
CA HIS A 177 -7.99 2.87 -13.15
C HIS A 177 -8.78 1.75 -13.84
N GLU A 178 -8.45 1.49 -15.12
CA GLU A 178 -9.14 0.51 -15.94
C GLU A 178 -8.22 -0.66 -16.30
N THR A 179 -8.79 -1.84 -16.41
CA THR A 179 -8.04 -3.03 -16.82
C THR A 179 -7.99 -3.19 -18.32
N ALA A 180 -6.78 -3.32 -18.88
CA ALA A 180 -6.59 -3.58 -20.31
C ALA A 180 -7.11 -4.95 -20.78
N PHE A 181 -7.34 -5.90 -19.86
CA PHE A 181 -7.66 -7.31 -20.15
C PHE A 181 -8.99 -7.77 -19.53
N GLY A 182 -9.84 -6.86 -19.04
CA GLY A 182 -11.12 -7.19 -18.43
C GLY A 182 -10.99 -8.06 -17.18
N LYS A 183 -9.90 -7.91 -16.40
CA LYS A 183 -9.73 -8.58 -15.13
C LYS A 183 -10.37 -7.76 -14.01
N TYR A 184 -11.05 -8.46 -13.12
CA TYR A 184 -11.76 -7.86 -11.98
C TYR A 184 -11.44 -8.64 -10.70
N ALA A 185 -11.81 -8.09 -9.55
CA ALA A 185 -11.72 -8.75 -8.28
C ALA A 185 -12.43 -10.12 -8.31
N VAL A 186 -11.82 -11.13 -7.68
CA VAL A 186 -12.36 -12.50 -7.62
C VAL A 186 -13.38 -12.69 -6.50
N THR A 187 -13.39 -11.79 -5.51
CA THR A 187 -14.34 -11.81 -4.42
C THR A 187 -15.68 -11.25 -4.89
N THR A 188 -16.76 -12.04 -4.76
CA THR A 188 -18.06 -11.76 -5.36
C THR A 188 -18.64 -10.39 -5.02
N CYS A 189 -18.55 -9.95 -3.74
CA CYS A 189 -19.15 -8.68 -3.31
C CYS A 189 -18.44 -7.44 -3.86
N ILE A 190 -17.23 -7.59 -4.41
CA ILE A 190 -16.45 -6.51 -5.04
C ILE A 190 -16.04 -6.84 -6.48
N SER A 191 -16.68 -7.84 -7.12
CA SER A 191 -16.35 -8.29 -8.47
C SER A 191 -16.53 -7.25 -9.58
N HIS A 192 -17.09 -6.09 -9.26
CA HIS A 192 -17.18 -4.94 -10.15
C HIS A 192 -15.91 -4.07 -10.14
N LEU A 193 -15.00 -4.23 -9.17
CA LEU A 193 -13.77 -3.46 -9.09
C LEU A 193 -12.72 -4.04 -10.06
N PRO A 194 -12.16 -3.23 -10.97
CA PRO A 194 -11.08 -3.66 -11.86
C PRO A 194 -9.84 -4.14 -11.09
N ASP A 195 -9.20 -5.19 -11.59
CA ASP A 195 -7.92 -5.68 -11.06
C ASP A 195 -6.77 -4.78 -11.55
N THR A 196 -6.62 -3.63 -10.89
CA THR A 196 -5.59 -2.62 -11.18
C THR A 196 -4.97 -2.09 -9.91
N ASN A 197 -3.78 -1.49 -10.02
CA ASN A 197 -3.08 -0.93 -8.85
C ASN A 197 -3.90 0.17 -8.15
N PHE A 198 -4.69 0.97 -8.88
CA PHE A 198 -5.57 1.97 -8.26
C PHE A 198 -6.56 1.34 -7.27
N TRP A 199 -7.30 0.30 -7.70
CA TRP A 199 -8.32 -0.33 -6.86
C TRP A 199 -7.73 -1.15 -5.71
N HIS A 200 -6.53 -1.73 -5.89
CA HIS A 200 -5.79 -2.35 -4.78
C HIS A 200 -5.44 -1.32 -3.70
N TYR A 201 -4.93 -0.15 -4.09
CA TYR A 201 -4.61 0.94 -3.15
C TYR A 201 -5.86 1.58 -2.55
N ALA A 202 -6.91 1.74 -3.36
CA ALA A 202 -8.19 2.27 -2.87
C ALA A 202 -8.78 1.39 -1.76
N LEU A 203 -8.79 0.07 -1.95
CA LEU A 203 -9.20 -0.87 -0.90
C LEU A 203 -8.33 -0.75 0.35
N GLN A 204 -7.01 -0.69 0.20
CA GLN A 204 -6.07 -0.54 1.32
C GLN A 204 -6.42 0.69 2.18
N LEU A 205 -6.58 1.84 1.56
CA LEU A 205 -6.91 3.09 2.27
C LEU A 205 -8.30 3.05 2.92
N ASN A 206 -9.27 2.43 2.27
CA ASN A 206 -10.61 2.26 2.85
C ASN A 206 -10.61 1.30 4.05
N VAL A 207 -9.77 0.26 4.04
CA VAL A 207 -9.57 -0.61 5.22
C VAL A 207 -8.97 0.19 6.37
N TYR A 208 -7.97 1.01 6.13
CA TYR A 208 -7.39 1.87 7.16
C TYR A 208 -8.38 2.89 7.71
N LYS A 209 -9.17 3.54 6.83
CA LYS A 209 -10.27 4.42 7.23
C LYS A 209 -11.21 3.69 8.19
N MET A 210 -11.68 2.53 7.80
CA MET A 210 -12.59 1.70 8.61
C MET A 210 -11.97 1.34 9.98
N ILE A 211 -10.70 0.95 10.01
CA ILE A 211 -10.00 0.63 11.28
C ILE A 211 -9.97 1.86 12.19
N LEU A 212 -9.56 3.02 11.67
CA LEU A 212 -9.47 4.25 12.44
C LEU A 212 -10.83 4.70 12.98
N GLU A 213 -11.88 4.61 12.18
CA GLU A 213 -13.22 5.02 12.58
C GLU A 213 -13.85 4.06 13.60
N HIS A 214 -13.72 2.75 13.39
CA HIS A 214 -14.37 1.77 14.26
C HIS A 214 -13.61 1.51 15.56
N LYS A 215 -12.27 1.62 15.55
CA LYS A 215 -11.42 1.15 16.64
C LYS A 215 -10.61 2.24 17.33
N TYR A 216 -10.36 3.36 16.64
CA TYR A 216 -9.53 4.43 17.16
C TYR A 216 -10.29 5.72 17.45
N GLY A 217 -11.62 5.74 17.24
CA GLY A 217 -12.48 6.89 17.49
C GLY A 217 -12.10 8.11 16.64
N LYS A 218 -11.55 7.89 15.45
CA LYS A 218 -11.17 8.94 14.51
C LYS A 218 -12.20 9.07 13.41
N ASN A 219 -12.33 10.27 12.83
CA ASN A 219 -13.14 10.53 11.65
C ASN A 219 -12.23 10.85 10.48
N VAL A 220 -12.33 10.10 9.37
CA VAL A 220 -11.48 10.24 8.19
C VAL A 220 -12.29 10.81 7.04
N THR A 221 -11.87 11.99 6.57
CA THR A 221 -12.61 12.75 5.54
C THR A 221 -11.99 12.68 4.15
N ASN A 222 -10.72 12.27 4.03
CA ASN A 222 -10.04 12.19 2.75
C ASN A 222 -9.08 10.99 2.70
N LEU A 223 -9.01 10.36 1.53
CA LEU A 223 -8.06 9.32 1.19
C LEU A 223 -7.30 9.75 -0.06
N CYS A 224 -5.98 9.72 -0.02
CA CYS A 224 -5.13 10.19 -1.11
C CYS A 224 -3.96 9.26 -1.38
N LEU A 225 -3.65 9.03 -2.65
CA LEU A 225 -2.39 8.46 -3.10
C LEU A 225 -1.47 9.60 -3.56
N VAL A 226 -0.18 9.47 -3.30
CA VAL A 226 0.83 10.38 -3.85
C VAL A 226 1.91 9.56 -4.53
N CYS A 227 1.97 9.65 -5.86
CA CYS A 227 2.92 8.92 -6.69
C CYS A 227 4.17 9.74 -6.93
N LEU A 228 5.33 9.14 -6.62
CA LEU A 228 6.64 9.79 -6.61
C LEU A 228 7.66 9.07 -7.52
N HIS A 229 7.21 8.48 -8.64
CA HIS A 229 8.12 7.73 -9.50
C HIS A 229 8.97 8.64 -10.40
N PRO A 230 10.30 8.42 -10.53
CA PRO A 230 11.20 9.29 -11.31
C PRO A 230 10.87 9.33 -12.81
N GLU A 231 10.29 8.25 -13.34
CA GLU A 231 9.93 8.12 -14.76
C GLU A 231 8.47 8.48 -15.05
N ASN A 232 7.74 9.08 -14.11
CA ASN A 232 6.38 9.52 -14.41
C ASN A 232 6.37 10.58 -15.52
N SER A 233 5.29 10.64 -16.29
CA SER A 233 5.17 11.54 -17.44
C SER A 233 5.13 13.03 -17.05
N TYR A 234 4.65 13.32 -15.84
CA TYR A 234 4.44 14.69 -15.33
C TYR A 234 5.72 15.38 -14.82
N LYS A 235 6.80 14.60 -14.59
CA LYS A 235 8.06 15.10 -14.01
C LYS A 235 7.87 15.83 -12.67
N THR A 236 6.90 15.37 -11.89
CA THR A 236 6.58 15.85 -10.55
C THR A 236 5.81 14.76 -9.80
N TYR A 237 5.32 15.02 -8.58
CA TYR A 237 4.39 14.13 -7.90
C TYR A 237 3.02 14.13 -8.60
N GLU A 238 2.27 13.05 -8.44
CA GLU A 238 0.86 12.98 -8.79
C GLU A 238 0.04 12.69 -7.53
N ARG A 239 -0.90 13.57 -7.20
CA ARG A 239 -1.83 13.38 -6.06
C ARG A 239 -3.19 12.97 -6.59
N ILE A 240 -3.67 11.81 -6.13
CA ILE A 240 -4.92 11.22 -6.58
C ILE A 240 -5.85 11.03 -5.38
N GLU A 241 -7.07 11.55 -5.48
CA GLU A 241 -8.11 11.31 -4.48
C GLU A 241 -8.71 9.92 -4.68
N VAL A 242 -8.93 9.23 -3.57
CA VAL A 242 -9.47 7.88 -3.54
C VAL A 242 -10.93 7.93 -3.05
N PRO A 243 -11.88 7.30 -3.75
CA PRO A 243 -13.27 7.29 -3.33
C PRO A 243 -13.47 6.46 -2.06
N PHE A 244 -14.51 6.79 -1.29
CA PHE A 244 -14.96 5.94 -0.20
C PHE A 244 -15.74 4.74 -0.74
N LEU A 245 -15.34 3.54 -0.30
CA LEU A 245 -15.90 2.25 -0.68
C LEU A 245 -16.77 1.69 0.46
N GLU A 246 -17.77 2.45 0.91
CA GLU A 246 -18.52 2.12 2.11
C GLU A 246 -19.33 0.83 1.99
N ASN A 247 -19.94 0.59 0.82
CA ASN A 247 -20.72 -0.63 0.58
C ASN A 247 -19.79 -1.85 0.47
N GLU A 248 -18.71 -1.71 -0.27
CA GLU A 248 -17.68 -2.74 -0.44
C GLU A 248 -17.08 -3.12 0.91
N MET A 249 -16.70 -2.12 1.73
CA MET A 249 -16.18 -2.37 3.08
C MET A 249 -17.17 -3.08 3.98
N LYS A 250 -18.44 -2.67 3.96
CA LYS A 250 -19.48 -3.33 4.74
C LYS A 250 -19.64 -4.82 4.40
N ASP A 251 -19.59 -5.16 3.12
CA ASP A 251 -19.75 -6.53 2.68
C ASP A 251 -18.46 -7.35 2.90
N LEU A 252 -17.29 -6.75 2.70
CA LEU A 252 -16.00 -7.39 3.00
C LEU A 252 -15.84 -7.67 4.50
N VAL A 253 -16.30 -6.77 5.39
CA VAL A 253 -16.31 -6.98 6.84
C VAL A 253 -17.17 -8.19 7.21
N LYS A 254 -18.37 -8.31 6.66
CA LYS A 254 -19.25 -9.48 6.90
C LYS A 254 -18.58 -10.78 6.46
N LEU A 255 -17.97 -10.77 5.27
CA LEU A 255 -17.24 -11.92 4.75
C LEU A 255 -16.10 -12.30 5.69
N ARG A 256 -15.28 -11.34 6.09
CA ARG A 256 -14.12 -11.55 6.96
C ARG A 256 -14.51 -12.07 8.35
N LEU A 257 -15.58 -11.54 8.94
CA LEU A 257 -16.11 -12.07 10.22
C LEU A 257 -16.51 -13.53 10.11
N ALA A 258 -17.16 -13.93 9.02
CA ALA A 258 -17.51 -15.32 8.77
C ALA A 258 -16.27 -16.22 8.62
N GLU A 259 -15.22 -15.76 7.91
CA GLU A 259 -13.96 -16.49 7.77
C GLU A 259 -13.25 -16.69 9.11
N VAL A 260 -13.18 -15.64 9.94
CA VAL A 260 -12.55 -15.71 11.27
C VAL A 260 -13.32 -16.69 12.17
N ALA A 261 -14.66 -16.60 12.19
CA ALA A 261 -15.50 -17.50 12.96
C ALA A 261 -15.39 -18.97 12.52
N ALA A 262 -15.25 -19.23 11.20
CA ALA A 262 -15.05 -20.58 10.68
C ALA A 262 -13.68 -21.15 11.13
N LYS A 263 -12.61 -20.37 11.09
CA LYS A 263 -11.28 -20.81 11.55
C LYS A 263 -11.28 -21.18 13.04
N GLN A 264 -11.96 -20.38 13.88
CA GLN A 264 -12.03 -20.65 15.34
C GLN A 264 -12.78 -21.93 15.72
N LYS A 265 -13.67 -22.44 14.85
CA LYS A 265 -14.39 -23.69 15.06
C LYS A 265 -13.57 -24.95 14.74
N HIS A 266 -12.45 -24.78 14.04
CA HIS A 266 -11.57 -25.87 13.61
C HIS A 266 -10.25 -25.94 14.39
N THR A 267 -10.05 -25.01 15.35
CA THR A 267 -8.92 -24.99 16.30
C THR A 267 -9.40 -25.43 17.68
#